data_ab012f5cbc41076b4fe77a8a7f5309ae
#
_entry.id   ab012f5cbc41076b4fe77a8a7f5309ae
#
_cell.length_a   1.000
_cell.length_b   1.000
_cell.length_c   1.000
_cell.angle_alpha   90.00
_cell.angle_beta   90.00
_cell.angle_gamma   90.00
#
_symmetry.space_group_name_H-M   'P 1'
#
loop_
_entity.id
_entity.type
_entity.pdbx_description
1 polymer ?
#
loop_
_entity_poly.entity_id
_entity_poly.type
_entity_poly.pdbx_seq_one_letter_code
_entity_poly.pdbx_strand_id
1 'polypeptide(L)'
;MKERMRMLAVVMMAVTSFAMGAQAPSPRPAAGTELRLWPGKAPGSEQWLLPETTTVSASGDRIVANVSEPTLAVFLPDQAIANGTAAIIAPGGALRVLGMDNEGTRVARWLNTKGIAAFVLKYRTLQQAPGARGAPPPGVGAPTGGPRQELVIRNANANPAPDDAALTQVQHMAIADAQAALRLVRGNAAAWQIDPARIGIVGFSAGGGVGVGTALAARTDASPDFLVSLYGPSLMDVNVPDHAPPLFIAVGATHFNVTSGCLALFAAWKAAGKPAEIHVYDQVSAGFGMAPRGLPVDGWKDRLYEWLVARQLTRPAESRP
;
A
#
# COMPACT_ATOMS: atom_id res chain seq x y z
N MET A 1 81.40 30.98 -12.92
CA MET A 1 80.77 29.84 -12.24
C MET A 1 79.61 30.39 -11.41
N LYS A 2 78.37 30.11 -11.88
CA LYS A 2 77.15 30.66 -11.27
C LYS A 2 76.37 29.48 -10.70
N GLU A 3 76.28 29.41 -9.40
CA GLU A 3 75.40 28.48 -8.69
C GLU A 3 73.94 28.92 -8.83
N ARG A 4 73.10 27.97 -9.21
CA ARG A 4 71.63 28.13 -9.28
C ARG A 4 71.03 27.45 -8.04
N MET A 5 70.58 28.26 -7.11
CA MET A 5 69.81 27.87 -5.96
C MET A 5 68.35 27.58 -6.40
N ARG A 6 67.89 26.31 -6.27
CA ARG A 6 66.50 25.91 -6.53
C ARG A 6 65.72 26.02 -5.22
N MET A 7 64.81 26.96 -5.19
CA MET A 7 63.84 27.14 -4.10
C MET A 7 62.70 26.10 -4.30
N LEU A 8 62.58 25.18 -3.34
CA LEU A 8 61.49 24.22 -3.30
C LEU A 8 60.33 24.88 -2.53
N ALA A 9 59.22 25.21 -3.23
CA ALA A 9 58.02 25.69 -2.60
C ALA A 9 57.18 24.47 -2.14
N VAL A 10 57.06 24.27 -0.84
CA VAL A 10 56.14 23.30 -0.20
C VAL A 10 54.73 23.91 -0.16
N VAL A 11 53.84 23.43 -1.03
CA VAL A 11 52.40 23.78 -0.95
C VAL A 11 51.73 22.88 0.10
N MET A 12 51.44 23.47 1.23
CA MET A 12 50.65 22.83 2.31
C MET A 12 49.18 22.88 1.89
N MET A 13 48.61 21.75 1.41
CA MET A 13 47.17 21.60 1.22
C MET A 13 46.49 21.42 2.60
N ALA A 14 45.75 22.42 3.04
CA ALA A 14 44.88 22.31 4.18
C ALA A 14 43.67 21.46 3.82
N VAL A 15 43.58 20.21 4.31
CA VAL A 15 42.41 19.36 4.22
C VAL A 15 41.38 19.84 5.25
N THR A 16 40.42 20.66 4.84
CA THR A 16 39.25 20.99 5.65
C THR A 16 38.34 19.78 5.70
N SER A 17 38.42 19.03 6.79
CA SER A 17 37.42 17.99 7.12
C SER A 17 36.08 18.65 7.40
N PHE A 18 35.16 18.57 6.42
CA PHE A 18 33.74 18.84 6.68
C PHE A 18 33.22 17.73 7.60
N ALA A 19 33.07 18.04 8.88
CA ALA A 19 32.30 17.24 9.80
C ALA A 19 30.84 17.30 9.32
N MET A 20 30.35 16.21 8.70
CA MET A 20 28.93 16.01 8.52
C MET A 20 28.29 15.97 9.91
N GLY A 21 27.69 17.08 10.31
CA GLY A 21 26.90 17.15 11.54
C GLY A 21 25.81 16.08 11.47
N ALA A 22 25.83 15.14 12.39
CA ALA A 22 24.74 14.20 12.58
C ALA A 22 23.48 15.01 12.84
N GLN A 23 22.58 15.06 11.86
CA GLN A 23 21.30 15.72 11.98
C GLN A 23 20.53 15.00 13.09
N ALA A 24 20.10 15.74 14.11
CA ALA A 24 19.31 15.17 15.19
C ALA A 24 18.13 14.39 14.60
N PRO A 25 17.82 13.18 15.10
CA PRO A 25 16.72 12.41 14.56
C PRO A 25 15.44 13.24 14.61
N SER A 26 14.74 13.32 13.48
CA SER A 26 13.45 14.03 13.40
C SER A 26 12.51 13.49 14.49
N PRO A 27 11.79 14.35 15.20
CA PRO A 27 10.90 13.90 16.26
C PRO A 27 9.88 12.89 15.70
N ARG A 28 9.59 11.86 16.48
CA ARG A 28 8.63 10.81 16.10
C ARG A 28 7.25 11.43 15.83
N PRO A 29 6.66 11.26 14.65
CA PRO A 29 5.36 11.85 14.32
C PRO A 29 4.26 11.34 15.28
N ALA A 30 3.31 12.22 15.64
CA ALA A 30 2.11 11.82 16.34
C ALA A 30 1.24 10.92 15.45
N ALA A 31 0.44 10.04 16.08
CA ALA A 31 -0.45 9.16 15.34
C ALA A 31 -1.45 9.97 14.48
N GLY A 32 -1.56 9.63 13.20
CA GLY A 32 -2.41 10.31 12.24
C GLY A 32 -1.76 11.55 11.59
N THR A 33 -0.50 11.89 11.92
CA THR A 33 0.23 12.93 11.19
C THR A 33 0.29 12.58 9.70
N GLU A 34 -0.21 13.46 8.84
CA GLU A 34 -0.14 13.29 7.39
C GLU A 34 1.13 13.90 6.82
N LEU A 35 1.88 13.09 6.08
CA LEU A 35 3.08 13.49 5.36
C LEU A 35 2.77 13.56 3.86
N ARG A 36 3.21 14.61 3.19
CA ARG A 36 3.13 14.71 1.73
C ARG A 36 4.08 13.71 1.08
N LEU A 37 3.63 13.02 0.03
CA LEU A 37 4.46 12.09 -0.73
C LEU A 37 5.34 12.77 -1.77
N TRP A 38 4.90 13.94 -2.24
CA TRP A 38 5.59 14.71 -3.28
C TRP A 38 5.94 16.10 -2.76
N PRO A 39 7.12 16.64 -3.10
CA PRO A 39 7.54 17.96 -2.62
C PRO A 39 6.69 19.13 -3.16
N GLY A 40 5.93 18.87 -4.23
CA GLY A 40 5.01 19.81 -4.86
C GLY A 40 3.73 19.10 -5.29
N LYS A 41 3.11 19.55 -6.38
CA LYS A 41 2.01 18.83 -7.01
C LYS A 41 2.48 17.45 -7.46
N ALA A 42 1.64 16.43 -7.28
CA ALA A 42 1.98 15.08 -7.68
C ALA A 42 2.05 14.95 -9.21
N PRO A 43 3.09 14.30 -9.77
CA PRO A 43 3.28 14.20 -11.22
C PRO A 43 2.08 13.59 -11.94
N GLY A 44 1.60 14.25 -13.00
CA GLY A 44 0.46 13.84 -13.82
C GLY A 44 -0.91 14.30 -13.31
N SER A 45 -0.98 14.98 -12.15
CA SER A 45 -2.21 15.57 -11.61
C SER A 45 -2.10 17.08 -11.40
N GLU A 46 -1.10 17.74 -12.00
CA GLU A 46 -0.81 19.17 -11.82
C GLU A 46 -1.98 20.04 -12.24
N GLN A 47 -2.77 19.58 -13.22
CA GLN A 47 -3.92 20.30 -13.79
C GLN A 47 -5.26 19.91 -13.14
N TRP A 48 -5.26 19.04 -12.13
CA TRP A 48 -6.49 18.65 -11.47
C TRP A 48 -6.99 19.78 -10.58
N LEU A 49 -8.26 20.19 -10.81
CA LEU A 49 -8.85 21.38 -10.19
C LEU A 49 -10.00 21.06 -9.23
N LEU A 50 -10.54 19.82 -9.28
CA LEU A 50 -11.63 19.46 -8.39
C LEU A 50 -11.11 19.32 -6.94
N PRO A 51 -11.78 19.96 -5.98
CA PRO A 51 -11.35 19.89 -4.59
C PRO A 51 -11.51 18.49 -4.03
N GLU A 52 -10.56 18.07 -3.20
CA GLU A 52 -10.70 16.89 -2.37
C GLU A 52 -11.93 17.05 -1.46
N THR A 53 -12.74 16.02 -1.35
CA THR A 53 -13.93 16.01 -0.50
C THR A 53 -13.87 14.82 0.46
N THR A 54 -14.34 15.07 1.68
CA THR A 54 -14.53 14.03 2.69
C THR A 54 -15.99 13.99 3.08
N THR A 55 -16.58 12.81 2.97
CA THR A 55 -17.93 12.51 3.46
C THR A 55 -17.86 11.43 4.53
N VAL A 56 -18.92 11.31 5.33
CA VAL A 56 -19.04 10.27 6.34
C VAL A 56 -20.15 9.32 5.90
N SER A 57 -19.85 8.03 5.84
CA SER A 57 -20.83 6.99 5.52
C SER A 57 -21.83 6.77 6.66
N ALA A 58 -22.90 6.02 6.40
CA ALA A 58 -23.87 5.64 7.44
C ALA A 58 -23.25 4.83 8.60
N SER A 59 -22.12 4.14 8.35
CA SER A 59 -21.35 3.42 9.38
C SER A 59 -20.36 4.33 10.14
N GLY A 60 -20.33 5.63 9.85
CA GLY A 60 -19.41 6.59 10.48
C GLY A 60 -18.01 6.59 9.89
N ASP A 61 -17.78 5.91 8.75
CA ASP A 61 -16.48 5.85 8.11
C ASP A 61 -16.25 7.03 7.15
N ARG A 62 -15.06 7.62 7.21
CA ARG A 62 -14.67 8.69 6.28
C ARG A 62 -14.41 8.09 4.89
N ILE A 63 -15.02 8.73 3.91
CA ILE A 63 -14.85 8.44 2.49
C ILE A 63 -14.26 9.69 1.83
N VAL A 64 -13.07 9.55 1.26
CA VAL A 64 -12.35 10.65 0.59
C VAL A 64 -12.41 10.46 -0.92
N ALA A 65 -12.70 11.54 -1.65
CA ALA A 65 -12.76 11.56 -3.12
C ALA A 65 -11.93 12.72 -3.68
N ASN A 66 -11.63 12.66 -4.97
CA ASN A 66 -10.88 13.68 -5.70
C ASN A 66 -9.50 13.97 -5.12
N VAL A 67 -8.82 12.95 -4.63
CA VAL A 67 -7.45 13.08 -4.13
C VAL A 67 -6.53 13.50 -5.29
N SER A 68 -5.96 14.69 -5.21
CA SER A 68 -4.95 15.21 -6.13
C SER A 68 -3.58 15.37 -5.46
N GLU A 69 -3.56 15.52 -4.13
CA GLU A 69 -2.37 15.60 -3.30
C GLU A 69 -2.28 14.37 -2.39
N PRO A 70 -1.57 13.32 -2.82
CA PRO A 70 -1.47 12.09 -2.03
C PRO A 70 -0.64 12.31 -0.77
N THR A 71 -1.08 11.70 0.33
CA THR A 71 -0.44 11.77 1.64
C THR A 71 -0.31 10.41 2.29
N LEU A 72 0.53 10.34 3.31
CA LEU A 72 0.75 9.17 4.13
C LEU A 72 0.50 9.50 5.59
N ALA A 73 -0.56 8.96 6.19
CA ALA A 73 -0.85 9.14 7.60
C ALA A 73 -0.06 8.13 8.44
N VAL A 74 0.69 8.61 9.42
CA VAL A 74 1.65 7.83 10.21
C VAL A 74 0.99 7.26 11.46
N PHE A 75 1.15 5.94 11.70
CA PHE A 75 0.74 5.24 12.91
C PHE A 75 1.91 4.37 13.38
N LEU A 76 2.65 4.82 14.37
CA LEU A 76 3.76 4.06 14.94
C LEU A 76 3.32 3.35 16.21
N PRO A 77 3.71 2.07 16.42
CA PRO A 77 3.37 1.33 17.63
C PRO A 77 4.10 1.92 18.84
N ASP A 78 3.72 1.54 20.04
CA ASP A 78 4.52 1.83 21.23
C ASP A 78 5.95 1.29 21.01
N GLN A 79 6.94 2.09 21.42
CA GLN A 79 8.35 1.73 21.26
C GLN A 79 8.73 0.45 21.98
N ALA A 80 8.05 0.17 23.10
CA ALA A 80 8.31 -1.04 23.91
C ALA A 80 7.98 -2.33 23.17
N ILE A 81 7.03 -2.29 22.21
CA ILE A 81 6.58 -3.45 21.44
C ILE A 81 6.94 -3.37 19.95
N ALA A 82 7.57 -2.28 19.51
CA ALA A 82 7.97 -2.10 18.12
C ALA A 82 8.91 -3.23 17.67
N ASN A 83 8.55 -3.92 16.59
CA ASN A 83 9.29 -5.11 16.13
C ASN A 83 10.04 -4.91 14.80
N GLY A 84 10.03 -3.68 14.29
CA GLY A 84 10.73 -3.27 13.07
C GLY A 84 9.98 -3.54 11.77
N THR A 85 8.83 -4.18 11.81
CA THR A 85 8.00 -4.39 10.61
C THR A 85 7.15 -3.17 10.32
N ALA A 86 6.93 -2.86 9.04
CA ALA A 86 6.07 -1.78 8.61
C ALA A 86 5.11 -2.20 7.50
N ALA A 87 3.91 -1.62 7.48
CA ALA A 87 2.90 -1.85 6.45
C ALA A 87 2.33 -0.53 5.94
N ILE A 88 2.36 -0.34 4.62
CA ILE A 88 1.61 0.71 3.94
C ILE A 88 0.23 0.15 3.63
N ILE A 89 -0.80 0.80 4.13
CA ILE A 89 -2.19 0.39 3.97
C ILE A 89 -2.79 1.20 2.83
N ALA A 90 -3.23 0.52 1.77
CA ALA A 90 -3.90 1.13 0.62
C ALA A 90 -5.41 0.80 0.70
N PRO A 91 -6.27 1.75 1.10
CA PRO A 91 -7.71 1.53 1.19
C PRO A 91 -8.35 1.26 -0.17
N GLY A 92 -9.53 0.63 -0.17
CA GLY A 92 -10.34 0.42 -1.36
C GLY A 92 -11.25 1.60 -1.68
N GLY A 93 -11.96 1.47 -2.80
CA GLY A 93 -12.92 2.46 -3.29
C GLY A 93 -12.93 2.61 -4.81
N ALA A 94 -12.61 1.52 -5.53
CA ALA A 94 -12.67 1.43 -7.00
C ALA A 94 -11.86 2.49 -7.75
N LEU A 95 -10.75 2.99 -7.17
CA LEU A 95 -9.94 4.10 -7.68
C LEU A 95 -10.70 5.44 -7.79
N ARG A 96 -11.90 5.54 -7.22
CA ARG A 96 -12.78 6.72 -7.29
C ARG A 96 -12.89 7.43 -5.94
N VAL A 97 -12.86 6.67 -4.88
CA VAL A 97 -12.88 7.13 -3.49
C VAL A 97 -11.94 6.27 -2.63
N LEU A 98 -11.73 6.66 -1.38
CA LEU A 98 -10.95 5.89 -0.40
C LEU A 98 -11.76 5.72 0.89
N GLY A 99 -11.93 4.47 1.33
CA GLY A 99 -12.54 4.12 2.62
C GLY A 99 -11.53 4.22 3.76
N MET A 100 -11.31 5.43 4.30
CA MET A 100 -10.17 5.73 5.15
C MET A 100 -10.18 5.10 6.53
N ASP A 101 -11.33 4.68 7.06
CA ASP A 101 -11.38 4.18 8.42
C ASP A 101 -11.46 2.66 8.50
N ASN A 102 -12.46 2.02 7.86
CA ASN A 102 -12.64 0.57 7.91
C ASN A 102 -11.46 -0.19 7.27
N GLU A 103 -10.89 0.34 6.20
CA GLU A 103 -9.80 -0.25 5.43
C GLU A 103 -8.47 0.53 5.59
N GLY A 104 -8.42 1.47 6.52
CA GLY A 104 -7.26 2.33 6.78
C GLY A 104 -6.93 2.43 8.26
N THR A 105 -7.47 3.44 8.96
CA THR A 105 -7.04 3.78 10.32
C THR A 105 -7.32 2.70 11.36
N ARG A 106 -8.41 1.92 11.22
CA ARG A 106 -8.68 0.78 12.13
C ARG A 106 -7.66 -0.34 11.92
N VAL A 107 -7.25 -0.60 10.67
CA VAL A 107 -6.19 -1.57 10.36
C VAL A 107 -4.85 -1.11 10.93
N ALA A 108 -4.52 0.18 10.76
CA ALA A 108 -3.29 0.75 11.29
C ALA A 108 -3.19 0.60 12.81
N ARG A 109 -4.27 0.93 13.53
CA ARG A 109 -4.32 0.77 14.99
C ARG A 109 -4.20 -0.69 15.42
N TRP A 110 -4.85 -1.62 14.70
CA TRP A 110 -4.69 -3.03 14.97
C TRP A 110 -3.25 -3.51 14.74
N LEU A 111 -2.59 -3.13 13.65
CA LEU A 111 -1.19 -3.46 13.40
C LEU A 111 -0.27 -2.91 14.50
N ASN A 112 -0.56 -1.70 15.01
CA ASN A 112 0.21 -1.13 16.11
C ASN A 112 0.11 -1.98 17.39
N THR A 113 -1.04 -2.63 17.68
CA THR A 113 -1.15 -3.57 18.81
C THR A 113 -0.28 -4.81 18.64
N LYS A 114 0.17 -5.09 17.43
CA LYS A 114 1.09 -6.19 17.07
C LYS A 114 2.54 -5.73 16.95
N GLY A 115 2.86 -4.49 17.34
CA GLY A 115 4.19 -3.92 17.24
C GLY A 115 4.64 -3.54 15.82
N ILE A 116 3.72 -3.56 14.85
CA ILE A 116 3.97 -3.25 13.45
C ILE A 116 3.67 -1.77 13.19
N ALA A 117 4.62 -1.02 12.64
CA ALA A 117 4.39 0.34 12.17
C ALA A 117 3.42 0.33 10.97
N ALA A 118 2.49 1.26 10.93
CA ALA A 118 1.47 1.31 9.90
C ALA A 118 1.33 2.71 9.32
N PHE A 119 1.04 2.77 8.04
CA PHE A 119 0.98 4.01 7.28
C PHE A 119 -0.24 3.95 6.35
N VAL A 120 -1.23 4.81 6.55
CA VAL A 120 -2.42 4.84 5.70
C VAL A 120 -2.16 5.75 4.52
N LEU A 121 -2.18 5.16 3.33
CA LEU A 121 -1.93 5.83 2.07
C LEU A 121 -3.23 6.44 1.52
N LYS A 122 -3.28 7.75 1.41
CA LYS A 122 -4.29 8.47 0.65
C LYS A 122 -3.74 8.69 -0.76
N TYR A 123 -3.96 7.73 -1.65
CA TYR A 123 -3.47 7.76 -3.03
C TYR A 123 -4.45 8.50 -3.95
N ARG A 124 -3.98 8.95 -5.11
CA ARG A 124 -4.80 9.68 -6.09
C ARG A 124 -5.96 8.86 -6.59
N THR A 125 -7.10 9.52 -6.73
CA THR A 125 -8.37 8.92 -7.19
C THR A 125 -8.88 9.65 -8.41
N LEU A 126 -9.73 8.98 -9.20
CA LEU A 126 -10.38 9.56 -10.36
C LEU A 126 -11.13 10.85 -9.97
N GLN A 127 -10.91 11.89 -10.75
CA GLN A 127 -11.61 13.17 -10.54
C GLN A 127 -13.08 13.05 -10.99
N GLN A 128 -13.99 13.38 -10.08
CA GLN A 128 -15.44 13.30 -10.31
C GLN A 128 -16.09 14.62 -9.93
N ALA A 129 -16.96 15.16 -10.81
CA ALA A 129 -17.74 16.34 -10.48
C ALA A 129 -18.64 16.08 -9.26
N PRO A 130 -18.93 17.12 -8.43
CA PRO A 130 -19.86 17.00 -7.30
C PRO A 130 -21.19 16.42 -7.74
N GLY A 131 -21.66 15.38 -7.04
CA GLY A 131 -22.90 14.68 -7.36
C GLY A 131 -22.80 13.61 -8.47
N ALA A 132 -21.69 13.53 -9.20
CA ALA A 132 -21.38 12.39 -10.04
C ALA A 132 -21.05 11.21 -9.13
N ARG A 133 -22.07 10.59 -8.54
CA ARG A 133 -21.93 9.22 -8.06
C ARG A 133 -21.68 8.40 -9.30
N GLY A 134 -20.41 8.13 -9.61
CA GLY A 134 -20.09 7.16 -10.64
C GLY A 134 -20.90 5.92 -10.34
N ALA A 135 -21.68 5.47 -11.32
CA ALA A 135 -22.30 4.15 -11.21
C ALA A 135 -21.18 3.18 -10.79
N PRO A 136 -21.40 2.30 -9.80
CA PRO A 136 -20.43 1.26 -9.51
C PRO A 136 -20.04 0.62 -10.83
N PRO A 137 -18.75 0.29 -11.04
CA PRO A 137 -18.35 -0.38 -12.27
C PRO A 137 -19.28 -1.56 -12.54
N PRO A 138 -19.60 -1.88 -13.81
CA PRO A 138 -20.40 -3.06 -14.12
C PRO A 138 -19.82 -4.27 -13.38
N GLY A 139 -20.61 -4.89 -12.49
CA GLY A 139 -20.17 -6.00 -11.62
C GLY A 139 -19.75 -5.62 -10.19
N VAL A 140 -19.70 -4.33 -9.81
CA VAL A 140 -19.51 -3.84 -8.43
C VAL A 140 -20.83 -3.20 -7.96
N GLY A 141 -21.78 -4.01 -7.58
CA GLY A 141 -23.07 -3.58 -7.06
C GLY A 141 -23.85 -4.75 -6.51
N ALA A 142 -24.89 -4.47 -5.68
CA ALA A 142 -25.84 -5.48 -5.28
C ALA A 142 -26.34 -6.25 -6.51
N PRO A 143 -26.65 -7.56 -6.44
CA PRO A 143 -27.11 -8.34 -7.56
C PRO A 143 -28.41 -7.75 -8.09
N THR A 144 -28.32 -6.99 -9.18
CA THR A 144 -29.46 -6.71 -10.04
C THR A 144 -29.80 -8.03 -10.70
N GLY A 145 -31.02 -8.53 -10.56
CA GLY A 145 -31.47 -9.89 -10.92
C GLY A 145 -31.40 -10.29 -12.41
N GLY A 146 -30.41 -9.79 -13.14
CA GLY A 146 -30.03 -10.22 -14.48
C GLY A 146 -29.02 -11.38 -14.45
N PRO A 147 -28.84 -12.11 -15.59
CA PRO A 147 -27.82 -13.14 -15.69
C PRO A 147 -26.46 -12.52 -15.35
N ARG A 148 -25.75 -13.10 -14.37
CA ARG A 148 -24.43 -12.67 -13.96
C ARG A 148 -23.47 -12.86 -15.13
N GLN A 149 -22.99 -11.76 -15.69
CA GLN A 149 -21.96 -11.82 -16.71
C GLN A 149 -20.63 -12.07 -15.99
N GLU A 150 -20.12 -13.28 -16.12
CA GLU A 150 -18.84 -13.66 -15.54
C GLU A 150 -17.72 -12.96 -16.30
N LEU A 151 -16.85 -12.29 -15.54
CA LEU A 151 -15.68 -11.63 -16.10
C LEU A 151 -14.71 -12.70 -16.61
N VAL A 152 -14.32 -12.64 -17.87
CA VAL A 152 -13.29 -13.51 -18.41
C VAL A 152 -11.93 -13.01 -17.95
N ILE A 153 -11.37 -13.68 -16.92
CA ILE A 153 -10.06 -13.34 -16.37
C ILE A 153 -8.97 -13.93 -17.25
N ARG A 154 -8.18 -13.07 -17.89
CA ARG A 154 -6.99 -13.43 -18.65
C ARG A 154 -5.77 -12.85 -17.95
N ASN A 155 -4.63 -13.54 -17.96
CA ASN A 155 -3.40 -13.12 -17.32
C ASN A 155 -3.60 -12.61 -15.86
N ALA A 156 -4.51 -13.25 -15.13
CA ALA A 156 -4.95 -12.85 -13.79
C ALA A 156 -5.44 -11.38 -13.67
N ASN A 157 -5.78 -10.73 -14.78
CA ASN A 157 -6.34 -9.39 -14.81
C ASN A 157 -7.86 -9.45 -14.61
N ALA A 158 -8.32 -8.91 -13.50
CA ALA A 158 -9.73 -8.83 -13.13
C ALA A 158 -10.25 -7.38 -13.18
N ASN A 159 -9.66 -6.53 -14.01
CA ASN A 159 -10.13 -5.17 -14.23
C ASN A 159 -11.52 -5.20 -14.90
N PRO A 160 -12.57 -4.66 -14.25
CA PRO A 160 -13.92 -4.67 -14.84
C PRO A 160 -14.10 -3.62 -15.96
N ALA A 161 -13.13 -2.73 -16.15
CA ALA A 161 -13.16 -1.65 -17.13
C ALA A 161 -11.77 -1.48 -17.78
N PRO A 162 -11.25 -2.50 -18.51
CA PRO A 162 -9.90 -2.48 -19.05
C PRO A 162 -9.71 -1.40 -20.12
N ASP A 163 -10.78 -0.98 -20.78
CA ASP A 163 -10.77 0.05 -21.84
C ASP A 163 -10.97 1.47 -21.29
N ASP A 164 -11.18 1.65 -19.99
CA ASP A 164 -11.29 2.96 -19.35
C ASP A 164 -9.88 3.56 -19.15
N ALA A 165 -9.46 4.38 -20.12
CA ALA A 165 -8.15 5.02 -20.10
C ALA A 165 -7.95 5.93 -18.87
N ALA A 166 -9.00 6.58 -18.36
CA ALA A 166 -8.90 7.46 -17.20
C ALA A 166 -8.66 6.64 -15.92
N LEU A 167 -9.36 5.51 -15.74
CA LEU A 167 -9.10 4.60 -14.62
C LEU A 167 -7.73 3.96 -14.71
N THR A 168 -7.28 3.57 -15.90
CA THR A 168 -5.94 3.02 -16.12
C THR A 168 -4.86 4.05 -15.75
N GLN A 169 -5.02 5.30 -16.16
CA GLN A 169 -4.10 6.37 -15.81
C GLN A 169 -4.05 6.60 -14.29
N VAL A 170 -5.21 6.67 -13.64
CA VAL A 170 -5.30 6.84 -12.18
C VAL A 170 -4.68 5.65 -11.45
N GLN A 171 -4.86 4.43 -11.94
CA GLN A 171 -4.18 3.25 -11.38
C GLN A 171 -2.66 3.39 -11.42
N HIS A 172 -2.08 3.82 -12.54
CA HIS A 172 -0.64 4.06 -12.64
C HIS A 172 -0.17 5.16 -11.69
N MET A 173 -0.95 6.24 -11.52
CA MET A 173 -0.66 7.30 -10.55
C MET A 173 -0.72 6.78 -9.11
N ALA A 174 -1.71 5.96 -8.76
CA ALA A 174 -1.84 5.36 -7.44
C ALA A 174 -0.68 4.39 -7.12
N ILE A 175 -0.20 3.63 -8.13
CA ILE A 175 1.00 2.79 -8.01
C ILE A 175 2.24 3.67 -7.75
N ALA A 176 2.39 4.78 -8.46
CA ALA A 176 3.49 5.73 -8.24
C ALA A 176 3.44 6.35 -6.84
N ASP A 177 2.23 6.64 -6.32
CA ASP A 177 2.04 7.12 -4.94
C ASP A 177 2.42 6.05 -3.91
N ALA A 178 2.07 4.78 -4.14
CA ALA A 178 2.48 3.66 -3.29
C ALA A 178 4.00 3.47 -3.29
N GLN A 179 4.65 3.63 -4.44
CA GLN A 179 6.11 3.60 -4.56
C GLN A 179 6.77 4.77 -3.82
N ALA A 180 6.20 5.98 -3.92
CA ALA A 180 6.68 7.14 -3.17
C ALA A 180 6.52 6.93 -1.65
N ALA A 181 5.42 6.31 -1.21
CA ALA A 181 5.20 5.95 0.19
C ALA A 181 6.24 4.94 0.69
N LEU A 182 6.57 3.90 -0.09
CA LEU A 182 7.63 2.93 0.24
C LEU A 182 8.99 3.61 0.41
N ARG A 183 9.36 4.52 -0.51
CA ARG A 183 10.61 5.30 -0.40
C ARG A 183 10.62 6.18 0.84
N LEU A 184 9.51 6.88 1.11
CA LEU A 184 9.39 7.74 2.28
C LEU A 184 9.55 6.96 3.59
N VAL A 185 8.88 5.81 3.72
CA VAL A 185 9.00 4.96 4.91
C VAL A 185 10.41 4.38 5.03
N ARG A 186 10.98 3.87 3.94
CA ARG A 186 12.33 3.29 3.91
C ARG A 186 13.40 4.33 4.23
N GLY A 187 13.24 5.56 3.73
CA GLY A 187 14.15 6.69 4.03
C GLY A 187 14.11 7.14 5.49
N ASN A 188 13.00 6.92 6.19
CA ASN A 188 12.84 7.25 7.61
C ASN A 188 12.96 6.03 8.54
N ALA A 189 13.33 4.87 8.02
CA ALA A 189 13.31 3.60 8.74
C ALA A 189 14.07 3.65 10.08
N ALA A 190 15.27 4.22 10.09
CA ALA A 190 16.07 4.35 11.30
C ALA A 190 15.39 5.23 12.38
N ALA A 191 14.83 6.37 11.98
CA ALA A 191 14.15 7.29 12.88
C ALA A 191 12.85 6.71 13.47
N TRP A 192 12.20 5.82 12.74
CA TRP A 192 10.93 5.19 13.12
C TRP A 192 11.09 3.77 13.68
N GLN A 193 12.33 3.31 13.88
CA GLN A 193 12.64 1.95 14.36
C GLN A 193 12.06 0.85 13.45
N ILE A 194 12.17 1.04 12.14
CA ILE A 194 11.73 0.11 11.11
C ILE A 194 12.95 -0.57 10.48
N ASP A 195 12.84 -1.85 10.20
CA ASP A 195 13.79 -2.58 9.38
C ASP A 195 13.47 -2.28 7.89
N PRO A 196 14.38 -1.66 7.13
CA PRO A 196 14.12 -1.31 5.73
C PRO A 196 13.88 -2.52 4.81
N ALA A 197 14.17 -3.74 5.26
CA ALA A 197 13.91 -4.99 4.55
C ALA A 197 12.58 -5.67 4.98
N ARG A 198 11.75 -4.99 5.78
CA ARG A 198 10.46 -5.52 6.26
C ARG A 198 9.33 -4.50 6.13
N ILE A 199 9.22 -3.89 4.95
CA ILE A 199 8.20 -2.90 4.62
C ILE A 199 7.31 -3.46 3.51
N GLY A 200 6.03 -3.76 3.83
CA GLY A 200 5.08 -4.31 2.86
C GLY A 200 3.89 -3.41 2.57
N ILE A 201 3.01 -3.91 1.71
CA ILE A 201 1.73 -3.27 1.37
C ILE A 201 0.58 -4.16 1.82
N VAL A 202 -0.42 -3.56 2.46
CA VAL A 202 -1.71 -4.16 2.80
C VAL A 202 -2.79 -3.41 2.03
N GLY A 203 -3.28 -3.99 0.94
CA GLY A 203 -4.23 -3.35 0.04
C GLY A 203 -5.62 -3.97 0.13
N PHE A 204 -6.65 -3.14 0.08
CA PHE A 204 -8.05 -3.53 0.13
C PHE A 204 -8.73 -3.22 -1.21
N SER A 205 -9.46 -4.18 -1.80
CA SER A 205 -10.19 -3.97 -3.05
C SER A 205 -9.29 -3.32 -4.12
N ALA A 206 -9.64 -2.16 -4.68
CA ALA A 206 -8.79 -1.43 -5.65
C ALA A 206 -7.40 -1.10 -5.08
N GLY A 207 -7.28 -0.84 -3.77
CA GLY A 207 -5.98 -0.66 -3.09
C GLY A 207 -5.14 -1.94 -3.10
N GLY A 208 -5.77 -3.14 -3.12
CA GLY A 208 -5.09 -4.40 -3.37
C GLY A 208 -4.52 -4.46 -4.78
N GLY A 209 -5.30 -4.02 -5.79
CA GLY A 209 -4.81 -3.86 -7.16
C GLY A 209 -3.64 -2.89 -7.28
N VAL A 210 -3.65 -1.78 -6.53
CA VAL A 210 -2.50 -0.85 -6.42
C VAL A 210 -1.28 -1.56 -5.83
N GLY A 211 -1.46 -2.33 -4.75
CA GLY A 211 -0.39 -3.12 -4.13
C GLY A 211 0.19 -4.16 -5.09
N VAL A 212 -0.67 -4.87 -5.84
CA VAL A 212 -0.25 -5.82 -6.88
C VAL A 212 0.56 -5.11 -7.95
N GLY A 213 0.06 -4.01 -8.53
CA GLY A 213 0.80 -3.25 -9.53
C GLY A 213 2.15 -2.73 -9.03
N THR A 214 2.24 -2.35 -7.75
CA THR A 214 3.51 -1.95 -7.13
C THR A 214 4.49 -3.12 -7.01
N ALA A 215 4.00 -4.32 -6.68
CA ALA A 215 4.82 -5.52 -6.58
C ALA A 215 5.28 -6.07 -7.95
N LEU A 216 4.51 -5.83 -9.01
CA LEU A 216 4.85 -6.22 -10.38
C LEU A 216 5.84 -5.25 -11.05
N ALA A 217 6.00 -4.04 -10.54
CA ALA A 217 6.93 -3.05 -11.08
C ALA A 217 8.38 -3.52 -10.99
N ALA A 218 9.27 -2.94 -11.80
CA ALA A 218 10.70 -3.23 -11.75
C ALA A 218 11.25 -3.05 -10.33
N ARG A 219 12.16 -3.94 -9.93
CA ARG A 219 12.76 -3.90 -8.59
C ARG A 219 13.51 -2.60 -8.37
N THR A 220 13.15 -1.90 -7.30
CA THR A 220 13.77 -0.66 -6.85
C THR A 220 13.73 -0.57 -5.33
N ASP A 221 14.19 0.57 -4.79
CA ASP A 221 13.99 0.96 -3.40
C ASP A 221 12.50 1.13 -3.00
N ALA A 222 11.61 1.13 -3.99
CA ALA A 222 10.17 1.18 -3.84
C ALA A 222 9.46 -0.18 -3.97
N SER A 223 10.20 -1.30 -3.98
CA SER A 223 9.59 -2.64 -3.99
C SER A 223 9.15 -3.03 -2.58
N PRO A 224 7.94 -3.59 -2.40
CA PRO A 224 7.50 -4.09 -1.10
C PRO A 224 8.18 -5.41 -0.75
N ASP A 225 8.43 -5.66 0.53
CA ASP A 225 9.04 -6.90 1.02
C ASP A 225 7.99 -7.99 1.30
N PHE A 226 6.72 -7.63 1.38
CA PHE A 226 5.54 -8.52 1.40
C PHE A 226 4.32 -7.81 0.82
N LEU A 227 3.39 -8.61 0.30
CA LEU A 227 2.12 -8.13 -0.26
C LEU A 227 0.95 -8.83 0.39
N VAL A 228 0.01 -8.05 0.89
CA VAL A 228 -1.28 -8.53 1.41
C VAL A 228 -2.38 -7.92 0.55
N SER A 229 -3.21 -8.77 -0.03
CA SER A 229 -4.35 -8.34 -0.86
C SER A 229 -5.66 -8.86 -0.28
N LEU A 230 -6.45 -7.96 0.26
CA LEU A 230 -7.76 -8.28 0.83
C LEU A 230 -8.84 -7.96 -0.21
N TYR A 231 -9.50 -9.01 -0.71
CA TYR A 231 -10.48 -8.91 -1.81
C TYR A 231 -10.05 -7.94 -2.92
N GLY A 232 -8.76 -7.89 -3.19
CA GLY A 232 -8.13 -6.97 -4.15
C GLY A 232 -7.43 -7.74 -5.27
N PRO A 233 -8.13 -8.18 -6.32
CA PRO A 233 -7.50 -8.83 -7.45
C PRO A 233 -6.60 -7.86 -8.22
N SER A 234 -5.79 -8.38 -9.12
CA SER A 234 -5.06 -7.52 -10.05
C SER A 234 -6.03 -6.77 -10.97
N LEU A 235 -5.76 -5.49 -11.19
CA LEU A 235 -6.46 -4.65 -12.14
C LEU A 235 -5.65 -4.43 -13.43
N MET A 236 -4.61 -5.23 -13.63
CA MET A 236 -3.74 -5.23 -14.80
C MET A 236 -3.23 -6.65 -15.05
N ASP A 237 -2.67 -6.88 -16.23
CA ASP A 237 -2.07 -8.17 -16.58
C ASP A 237 -0.94 -8.51 -15.60
N VAL A 238 -0.92 -9.76 -15.16
CA VAL A 238 0.05 -10.26 -14.17
C VAL A 238 1.15 -11.03 -14.88
N ASN A 239 2.34 -10.45 -14.87
CA ASN A 239 3.57 -11.13 -15.19
C ASN A 239 4.46 -11.08 -13.94
N VAL A 240 4.46 -12.17 -13.17
CA VAL A 240 5.09 -12.21 -11.84
C VAL A 240 6.62 -12.18 -11.98
N PRO A 241 7.30 -11.11 -11.51
CA PRO A 241 8.74 -11.00 -11.67
C PRO A 241 9.50 -11.87 -10.66
N ASP A 242 10.79 -12.14 -10.93
CA ASP A 242 11.63 -12.95 -10.05
C ASP A 242 11.79 -12.38 -8.65
N HIS A 243 11.65 -11.08 -8.48
CA HIS A 243 11.73 -10.40 -7.20
C HIS A 243 10.36 -10.23 -6.50
N ALA A 244 9.28 -10.82 -7.04
CA ALA A 244 7.95 -10.69 -6.45
C ALA A 244 7.97 -11.13 -4.98
N PRO A 245 7.37 -10.33 -4.07
CA PRO A 245 7.35 -10.62 -2.65
C PRO A 245 6.40 -11.79 -2.35
N PRO A 246 6.49 -12.42 -1.16
CA PRO A 246 5.46 -13.33 -0.69
C PRO A 246 4.10 -12.63 -0.63
N LEU A 247 3.04 -13.37 -0.99
CA LEU A 247 1.68 -12.88 -1.15
C LEU A 247 0.73 -13.55 -0.15
N PHE A 248 -0.06 -12.76 0.56
CA PHE A 248 -1.21 -13.21 1.35
C PHE A 248 -2.51 -12.66 0.76
N ILE A 249 -3.52 -13.50 0.58
CA ILE A 249 -4.84 -13.11 0.09
C ILE A 249 -5.92 -13.55 1.06
N ALA A 250 -6.89 -12.66 1.34
CA ALA A 250 -8.15 -13.03 1.99
C ALA A 250 -9.32 -12.47 1.17
N VAL A 251 -10.28 -13.32 0.82
CA VAL A 251 -11.38 -12.96 -0.07
C VAL A 251 -12.68 -13.65 0.34
N GLY A 252 -13.80 -12.98 0.12
CA GLY A 252 -15.13 -13.57 0.29
C GLY A 252 -15.59 -14.33 -0.95
N ALA A 253 -16.26 -15.46 -0.76
CA ALA A 253 -16.70 -16.34 -1.83
C ALA A 253 -17.87 -15.81 -2.66
N THR A 254 -18.67 -14.88 -2.13
CA THR A 254 -19.92 -14.47 -2.77
C THR A 254 -19.77 -13.35 -3.81
N HIS A 255 -18.60 -12.72 -3.91
CA HIS A 255 -18.30 -11.75 -4.97
C HIS A 255 -17.53 -12.42 -6.10
N PHE A 256 -18.22 -13.12 -6.97
CA PHE A 256 -17.60 -14.05 -7.93
C PHE A 256 -16.45 -13.44 -8.77
N ASN A 257 -16.57 -12.22 -9.31
CA ASN A 257 -15.49 -11.58 -10.10
C ASN A 257 -14.23 -11.29 -9.26
N VAL A 258 -14.41 -10.77 -8.06
CA VAL A 258 -13.29 -10.50 -7.14
C VAL A 258 -12.67 -11.82 -6.67
N THR A 259 -13.51 -12.81 -6.36
CA THR A 259 -13.04 -14.13 -5.91
C THR A 259 -12.25 -14.82 -7.02
N SER A 260 -12.80 -14.88 -8.23
CA SER A 260 -12.12 -15.48 -9.40
C SER A 260 -10.80 -14.75 -9.71
N GLY A 261 -10.78 -13.42 -9.63
CA GLY A 261 -9.56 -12.62 -9.80
C GLY A 261 -8.50 -12.88 -8.74
N CYS A 262 -8.89 -13.02 -7.48
CA CYS A 262 -7.97 -13.36 -6.39
C CYS A 262 -7.42 -14.78 -6.54
N LEU A 263 -8.24 -15.75 -6.95
CA LEU A 263 -7.80 -17.11 -7.25
C LEU A 263 -6.81 -17.15 -8.41
N ALA A 264 -7.08 -16.38 -9.49
CA ALA A 264 -6.18 -16.27 -10.63
C ALA A 264 -4.85 -15.61 -10.24
N LEU A 265 -4.87 -14.58 -9.38
CA LEU A 265 -3.67 -13.93 -8.84
C LEU A 265 -2.84 -14.92 -8.02
N PHE A 266 -3.48 -15.68 -7.12
CA PHE A 266 -2.81 -16.75 -6.36
C PHE A 266 -2.18 -17.79 -7.28
N ALA A 267 -2.91 -18.26 -8.30
CA ALA A 267 -2.41 -19.23 -9.26
C ALA A 267 -1.18 -18.71 -10.03
N ALA A 268 -1.19 -17.42 -10.42
CA ALA A 268 -0.06 -16.78 -11.11
C ALA A 268 1.20 -16.74 -10.23
N TRP A 269 1.07 -16.36 -8.95
CA TRP A 269 2.19 -16.40 -7.99
C TRP A 269 2.75 -17.82 -7.83
N LYS A 270 1.86 -18.81 -7.66
CA LYS A 270 2.25 -20.22 -7.55
C LYS A 270 2.94 -20.73 -8.80
N ALA A 271 2.45 -20.38 -9.98
CA ALA A 271 3.06 -20.78 -11.26
C ALA A 271 4.47 -20.18 -11.43
N ALA A 272 4.71 -18.98 -10.90
CA ALA A 272 6.03 -18.36 -10.87
C ALA A 272 6.95 -18.88 -9.74
N GLY A 273 6.53 -19.88 -8.97
CA GLY A 273 7.31 -20.44 -7.86
C GLY A 273 7.44 -19.47 -6.67
N LYS A 274 6.57 -18.46 -6.56
CA LYS A 274 6.60 -17.49 -5.46
C LYS A 274 5.71 -17.94 -4.30
N PRO A 275 6.09 -17.65 -3.06
CA PRO A 275 5.27 -17.98 -1.91
C PRO A 275 3.94 -17.24 -1.96
N ALA A 276 2.84 -17.96 -1.80
CA ALA A 276 1.50 -17.40 -1.73
C ALA A 276 0.60 -18.20 -0.79
N GLU A 277 -0.27 -17.50 -0.08
CA GLU A 277 -1.31 -18.07 0.77
C GLU A 277 -2.65 -17.39 0.47
N ILE A 278 -3.75 -18.14 0.45
CA ILE A 278 -5.08 -17.63 0.19
C ILE A 278 -6.11 -18.22 1.15
N HIS A 279 -6.98 -17.36 1.68
CA HIS A 279 -8.16 -17.72 2.47
C HIS A 279 -9.42 -17.26 1.75
N VAL A 280 -10.33 -18.19 1.49
CA VAL A 280 -11.62 -17.92 0.87
C VAL A 280 -12.71 -18.17 1.92
N TYR A 281 -13.46 -17.12 2.26
CA TYR A 281 -14.49 -17.16 3.30
C TYR A 281 -15.89 -17.24 2.69
N ASP A 282 -16.66 -18.26 3.08
CA ASP A 282 -18.05 -18.41 2.67
C ASP A 282 -18.94 -17.30 3.26
N GLN A 283 -20.11 -17.08 2.63
CA GLN A 283 -21.18 -16.17 3.06
C GLN A 283 -20.76 -14.69 3.17
N VAL A 284 -19.61 -14.31 2.62
CA VAL A 284 -19.16 -12.93 2.64
C VAL A 284 -18.75 -12.46 1.23
N SER A 285 -19.00 -11.19 0.96
CA SER A 285 -18.55 -10.48 -0.25
C SER A 285 -17.29 -9.65 0.04
N ALA A 286 -16.87 -8.81 -0.89
CA ALA A 286 -15.82 -7.81 -0.67
C ALA A 286 -16.26 -6.73 0.34
N GLY A 287 -15.29 -5.90 0.80
CA GLY A 287 -15.57 -4.75 1.66
C GLY A 287 -15.78 -5.09 3.14
N PHE A 288 -15.32 -6.24 3.60
CA PHE A 288 -15.43 -6.57 5.03
C PHE A 288 -14.51 -5.72 5.91
N GLY A 289 -13.28 -5.41 5.48
CA GLY A 289 -12.32 -4.58 6.23
C GLY A 289 -12.20 -5.01 7.69
N MET A 290 -12.28 -4.04 8.59
CA MET A 290 -12.26 -4.26 10.06
C MET A 290 -13.66 -4.32 10.68
N ALA A 291 -14.75 -4.14 9.90
CA ALA A 291 -16.10 -4.19 10.41
C ALA A 291 -16.49 -5.65 10.78
N PRO A 292 -16.92 -5.91 12.02
CA PRO A 292 -17.29 -7.26 12.42
C PRO A 292 -18.54 -7.73 11.64
N ARG A 293 -18.53 -8.99 11.22
CA ARG A 293 -19.62 -9.64 10.47
C ARG A 293 -20.29 -10.77 11.27
N GLY A 294 -19.68 -11.20 12.37
CA GLY A 294 -20.09 -12.39 13.10
C GLY A 294 -19.84 -13.68 12.34
N LEU A 295 -18.91 -13.67 11.38
CA LEU A 295 -18.57 -14.76 10.49
C LEU A 295 -17.08 -15.12 10.61
N PRO A 296 -16.65 -16.30 10.15
CA PRO A 296 -15.24 -16.71 10.19
C PRO A 296 -14.28 -15.72 9.54
N VAL A 297 -14.75 -14.87 8.60
CA VAL A 297 -13.96 -13.81 7.99
C VAL A 297 -13.42 -12.80 9.00
N ASP A 298 -14.05 -12.59 10.14
CA ASP A 298 -13.57 -11.67 11.17
C ASP A 298 -12.19 -12.06 11.72
N GLY A 299 -11.79 -13.33 11.54
CA GLY A 299 -10.48 -13.86 11.87
C GLY A 299 -9.40 -13.64 10.81
N TRP A 300 -9.67 -12.96 9.69
CA TRP A 300 -8.68 -12.76 8.62
C TRP A 300 -7.39 -12.11 9.12
N LYS A 301 -7.52 -11.17 10.03
CA LYS A 301 -6.39 -10.42 10.60
C LYS A 301 -5.47 -11.31 11.46
N ASP A 302 -6.03 -12.32 12.15
CA ASP A 302 -5.24 -13.26 12.95
C ASP A 302 -4.48 -14.21 12.02
N ARG A 303 -5.10 -14.67 10.92
CA ARG A 303 -4.42 -15.46 9.86
C ARG A 303 -3.29 -14.66 9.22
N LEU A 304 -3.50 -13.37 8.93
CA LEU A 304 -2.45 -12.49 8.43
C LEU A 304 -1.27 -12.40 9.42
N TYR A 305 -1.57 -12.18 10.71
CA TYR A 305 -0.51 -12.06 11.71
C TYR A 305 0.28 -13.36 11.86
N GLU A 306 -0.37 -14.50 11.91
CA GLU A 306 0.26 -15.82 11.93
C GLU A 306 1.15 -16.05 10.69
N TRP A 307 0.67 -15.67 9.51
CA TRP A 307 1.43 -15.74 8.27
C TRP A 307 2.68 -14.85 8.31
N LEU A 308 2.56 -13.61 8.80
CA LEU A 308 3.72 -12.71 8.96
C LEU A 308 4.77 -13.30 9.92
N VAL A 309 4.34 -13.92 11.02
CA VAL A 309 5.23 -14.59 11.98
C VAL A 309 5.89 -15.81 11.35
N ALA A 310 5.11 -16.68 10.72
CA ALA A 310 5.62 -17.91 10.08
C ALA A 310 6.66 -17.61 8.99
N ARG A 311 6.53 -16.46 8.33
CA ARG A 311 7.48 -15.99 7.31
C ARG A 311 8.63 -15.15 7.87
N GLN A 312 8.71 -14.97 9.18
CA GLN A 312 9.72 -14.13 9.84
C GLN A 312 9.69 -12.66 9.39
N LEU A 313 8.57 -12.22 8.82
CA LEU A 313 8.33 -10.84 8.44
C LEU A 313 7.99 -9.96 9.65
N THR A 314 7.55 -10.58 10.74
CA THR A 314 7.39 -9.94 12.04
C THR A 314 7.84 -10.88 13.14
N ARG A 315 8.03 -10.35 14.35
CA ARG A 315 8.29 -11.15 15.55
C ARG A 315 7.07 -11.06 16.46
N PRO A 316 6.73 -12.15 17.18
CA PRO A 316 5.75 -12.06 18.25
C PRO A 316 6.17 -10.94 19.21
N ALA A 317 5.21 -10.16 19.70
CA ALA A 317 5.48 -9.27 20.83
C ALA A 317 5.88 -10.19 21.99
N GLU A 318 7.19 -10.28 22.25
CA GLU A 318 7.66 -10.99 23.43
C GLU A 318 7.07 -10.25 24.63
N SER A 319 6.29 -10.98 25.44
CA SER A 319 6.02 -10.52 26.80
C SER A 319 7.38 -10.42 27.47
N ARG A 320 7.94 -9.22 27.53
CA ARG A 320 9.11 -8.98 28.40
C ARG A 320 8.68 -9.28 29.82
N PRO A 321 9.48 -10.08 30.54
CA PRO A 321 9.18 -10.44 31.92
C PRO A 321 9.09 -9.22 32.84
#